data_2665cb1c0bf16d323cce30d82525b223
#
_entry.id   2665cb1c0bf16d323cce30d82525b223
#
_cell.length_a   1.000
_cell.length_b   1.000
_cell.length_c   1.000
_cell.angle_alpha   90.00
_cell.angle_beta   90.00
_cell.angle_gamma   90.00
#
_symmetry.space_group_name_H-M   'P 1'
#
loop_
_entity.id
_entity.type
_entity.pdbx_description
1 polymer ?
#
loop_
_entity_poly.entity_id
_entity_poly.type
_entity_poly.pdbx_seq_one_letter_code
_entity_poly.pdbx_strand_id
1 'polypeptide(L)'
;MYLNRYMTSLSIVFSHRSLCLLAAILLWLPSCETLDRYDITMNDVPVYQAASVATVSGVEDSALAQCLQQTLNDDKATSFTALTSLNCSHGGITTLAGLAQFTGLKSLKLSGNQIRNLMVLERLVELEALWLDDNKVIDPIPVLRMTKIRQLDLSGNVSLQCPAPTEMRPQLVITLPEHCRPS
;
A
#
# COMPACT_ATOMS: atom_id res chain seq x y z
N MET A 1 52.70 12.54 28.30
CA MET A 1 52.03 13.84 28.40
C MET A 1 51.41 14.12 27.03
N TYR A 2 50.11 14.17 26.90
CA TYR A 2 49.19 14.23 25.76
C TYR A 2 48.33 12.97 25.60
N LEU A 3 47.44 12.78 26.56
CA LEU A 3 46.22 11.96 26.38
C LEU A 3 45.14 12.69 27.15
N ASN A 4 44.53 13.69 26.53
CA ASN A 4 43.23 14.23 27.04
C ASN A 4 42.70 15.31 26.11
N ARG A 5 41.99 14.93 25.05
CA ARG A 5 41.13 15.86 24.29
C ARG A 5 40.29 15.17 23.21
N TYR A 6 39.57 14.11 23.51
CA TYR A 6 38.47 13.66 22.68
C TYR A 6 37.36 13.09 23.55
N MET A 7 36.85 13.90 24.45
CA MET A 7 35.53 13.70 25.04
C MET A 7 34.72 14.96 24.78
N THR A 8 34.28 15.18 23.56
CA THR A 8 33.33 16.22 23.23
C THR A 8 31.95 15.60 23.04
N SER A 9 31.18 15.77 24.07
CA SER A 9 29.72 15.79 24.19
C SER A 9 28.92 15.13 23.08
N LEU A 10 28.45 13.95 23.37
CA LEU A 10 27.28 13.35 22.72
C LEU A 10 26.07 14.21 23.14
N SER A 11 25.68 15.19 22.34
CA SER A 11 24.48 15.96 22.58
C SER A 11 23.29 15.19 22.03
N ILE A 12 22.68 14.37 22.87
CA ILE A 12 21.38 13.75 22.58
C ILE A 12 20.34 14.82 22.87
N VAL A 13 19.74 15.40 21.84
CA VAL A 13 18.62 16.33 22.01
C VAL A 13 17.37 15.51 22.33
N PHE A 14 17.09 15.39 23.61
CA PHE A 14 15.83 14.81 24.07
C PHE A 14 14.72 15.86 23.99
N SER A 15 13.73 15.64 23.14
CA SER A 15 12.43 16.32 23.22
C SER A 15 11.78 16.00 24.58
N HIS A 16 10.96 16.93 25.13
CA HIS A 16 10.34 16.91 26.45
C HIS A 16 9.55 15.64 26.85
N ARG A 17 9.51 14.61 26.00
CA ARG A 17 8.92 13.28 26.28
C ARG A 17 9.93 12.25 26.80
N SER A 18 11.22 12.58 26.86
CA SER A 18 12.30 11.66 27.30
C SER A 18 12.48 11.54 28.82
N LEU A 19 11.69 12.25 29.61
CA LEU A 19 11.75 12.09 31.07
C LEU A 19 11.17 10.75 31.56
N CYS A 20 10.52 9.98 30.67
CA CYS A 20 9.98 8.66 31.03
C CYS A 20 11.03 7.53 31.02
N LEU A 21 12.25 7.76 30.55
CA LEU A 21 13.26 6.71 30.40
C LEU A 21 14.06 6.40 31.68
N LEU A 22 14.03 7.24 32.69
CA LEU A 22 14.72 6.99 33.95
C LEU A 22 13.82 6.44 35.07
N ALA A 23 12.49 6.47 34.90
CA ALA A 23 11.52 5.95 35.87
C ALA A 23 10.97 4.55 35.56
N ALA A 24 11.31 3.98 34.41
CA ALA A 24 10.73 2.72 33.91
C ALA A 24 11.68 1.51 34.02
N ILE A 25 12.56 1.49 35.05
CA ILE A 25 13.39 0.30 35.33
C ILE A 25 12.57 -0.84 35.97
N LEU A 26 11.32 -0.62 36.29
CA LEU A 26 10.40 -1.66 36.79
C LEU A 26 9.06 -1.51 36.09
N LEU A 27 8.77 -2.49 35.17
CA LEU A 27 7.47 -2.70 34.49
C LEU A 27 7.24 -1.86 33.22
N TRP A 28 7.22 -2.57 32.08
CA TRP A 28 6.84 -2.17 30.72
C TRP A 28 8.04 -1.73 29.85
N LEU A 29 8.62 -2.69 29.13
CA LEU A 29 9.42 -2.43 27.96
C LEU A 29 8.48 -1.91 26.86
N PRO A 30 8.59 -0.64 26.42
CA PRO A 30 7.98 -0.27 25.16
C PRO A 30 8.73 -1.01 24.06
N SER A 31 7.97 -1.63 23.17
CA SER A 31 8.46 -2.36 22.02
C SER A 31 9.50 -1.54 21.23
N CYS A 32 10.40 -2.20 20.54
CA CYS A 32 11.47 -1.63 19.70
C CYS A 32 11.01 -0.66 18.58
N GLU A 33 9.74 -0.29 18.53
CA GLU A 33 9.16 0.60 17.49
C GLU A 33 9.58 2.07 17.59
N THR A 34 10.21 2.48 18.70
CA THR A 34 10.50 3.91 18.92
C THR A 34 11.83 4.39 18.37
N LEU A 35 12.75 3.49 18.01
CA LEU A 35 14.09 3.85 17.52
C LEU A 35 14.11 4.37 16.07
N ASP A 36 13.12 4.04 15.28
CA ASP A 36 13.01 4.44 13.87
C ASP A 36 12.63 5.94 13.67
N ARG A 37 12.45 6.69 14.76
CA ARG A 37 12.03 8.11 14.71
C ARG A 37 13.09 9.13 15.07
N TYR A 38 14.31 8.71 15.38
CA TYR A 38 15.33 9.62 15.84
C TYR A 38 16.43 9.83 14.81
N ASP A 39 16.68 11.08 14.47
CA ASP A 39 17.88 11.49 13.75
C ASP A 39 19.05 11.47 14.72
N ILE A 40 20.09 10.72 14.38
CA ILE A 40 21.32 10.65 15.17
C ILE A 40 22.35 11.56 14.51
N THR A 41 22.83 12.56 15.23
CA THR A 41 23.89 13.46 14.77
C THR A 41 25.17 13.28 15.59
N MET A 42 26.32 13.37 14.94
CA MET A 42 27.63 13.49 15.57
C MET A 42 28.28 14.78 15.07
N ASN A 43 28.60 15.69 16.01
CA ASN A 43 29.17 17.01 15.70
C ASN A 43 28.33 17.78 14.66
N ASP A 44 26.99 17.81 14.85
CA ASP A 44 26.02 18.44 13.96
C ASP A 44 25.94 17.82 12.54
N VAL A 45 26.62 16.71 12.29
CA VAL A 45 26.52 15.96 11.04
C VAL A 45 25.56 14.79 11.26
N PRO A 46 24.48 14.68 10.48
CA PRO A 46 23.56 13.55 10.60
C PRO A 46 24.28 12.26 10.18
N VAL A 47 24.36 11.29 11.09
CA VAL A 47 24.90 9.95 10.82
C VAL A 47 23.77 8.93 10.58
N TYR A 48 22.56 9.25 11.01
CA TYR A 48 21.35 8.50 10.72
C TYR A 48 20.15 9.45 10.65
N GLN A 49 19.40 9.34 9.58
CA GLN A 49 18.09 9.97 9.42
C GLN A 49 17.07 8.87 9.23
N ALA A 50 16.07 8.83 10.09
CA ALA A 50 14.98 7.88 9.92
C ALA A 50 14.27 8.18 8.58
N ALA A 51 14.17 7.18 7.72
CA ALA A 51 13.46 7.31 6.46
C ALA A 51 11.97 7.62 6.76
N SER A 52 11.47 8.75 6.26
CA SER A 52 10.06 9.09 6.42
C SER A 52 9.19 8.18 5.54
N VAL A 53 8.13 7.62 6.13
CA VAL A 53 7.12 6.89 5.37
C VAL A 53 6.41 7.84 4.41
N ALA A 54 6.11 7.38 3.20
CA ALA A 54 5.37 8.17 2.22
C ALA A 54 3.96 8.50 2.74
N THR A 55 3.51 9.73 2.51
CA THR A 55 2.18 10.18 2.93
C THR A 55 1.24 10.22 1.74
N VAL A 56 0.09 9.56 1.84
CA VAL A 56 -0.91 9.49 0.78
C VAL A 56 -1.54 10.87 0.56
N SER A 57 -1.57 11.31 -0.69
CA SER A 57 -2.24 12.51 -1.14
C SER A 57 -2.93 12.28 -2.49
N GLY A 58 -3.95 13.07 -2.79
CA GLY A 58 -4.65 12.98 -4.08
C GLY A 58 -5.52 11.72 -4.25
N VAL A 59 -5.89 11.05 -3.15
CA VAL A 59 -6.86 9.95 -3.12
C VAL A 59 -8.19 10.50 -2.58
N GLU A 60 -9.24 10.46 -3.39
CA GLU A 60 -10.54 11.05 -3.06
C GLU A 60 -11.35 10.18 -2.10
N ASP A 61 -11.28 8.86 -2.25
CA ASP A 61 -11.98 7.90 -1.41
C ASP A 61 -11.26 7.75 -0.07
N SER A 62 -11.92 8.12 1.02
CA SER A 62 -11.32 8.11 2.36
C SER A 62 -10.98 6.69 2.84
N ALA A 63 -11.77 5.69 2.47
CA ALA A 63 -11.52 4.30 2.82
C ALA A 63 -10.27 3.76 2.10
N LEU A 64 -10.14 4.08 0.80
CA LEU A 64 -8.94 3.77 0.03
C LEU A 64 -7.71 4.50 0.58
N ALA A 65 -7.83 5.80 0.87
CA ALA A 65 -6.73 6.59 1.43
C ALA A 65 -6.25 6.04 2.77
N GLN A 66 -7.16 5.66 3.65
CA GLN A 66 -6.84 5.06 4.95
C GLN A 66 -6.13 3.72 4.79
N CYS A 67 -6.64 2.83 3.94
CA CYS A 67 -6.02 1.53 3.66
C CYS A 67 -4.60 1.70 3.09
N LEU A 68 -4.41 2.59 2.14
CA LEU A 68 -3.11 2.89 1.54
C LEU A 68 -2.12 3.41 2.58
N GLN A 69 -2.54 4.40 3.40
CA GLN A 69 -1.66 4.97 4.43
C GLN A 69 -1.28 3.94 5.48
N GLN A 70 -2.23 3.10 5.89
CA GLN A 70 -1.94 2.02 6.83
C GLN A 70 -0.92 1.04 6.24
N THR A 71 -1.12 0.57 5.00
CA THR A 71 -0.17 -0.34 4.34
C THR A 71 1.22 0.28 4.19
N LEU A 72 1.31 1.57 3.81
CA LEU A 72 2.60 2.26 3.72
C LEU A 72 3.31 2.32 5.08
N ASN A 73 2.57 2.54 6.16
CA ASN A 73 3.12 2.55 7.52
C ASN A 73 3.59 1.16 7.96
N ASP A 74 2.78 0.12 7.69
CA ASP A 74 3.08 -1.26 8.08
C ASP A 74 4.32 -1.79 7.32
N ASP A 75 4.43 -1.49 6.03
CA ASP A 75 5.56 -1.86 5.17
C ASP A 75 6.76 -0.90 5.31
N LYS A 76 6.63 0.18 6.09
CA LYS A 76 7.64 1.27 6.20
C LYS A 76 8.07 1.80 4.83
N ALA A 77 7.12 1.87 3.90
CA ALA A 77 7.41 2.25 2.52
C ALA A 77 7.70 3.75 2.40
N THR A 78 8.86 4.10 1.86
CA THR A 78 9.30 5.48 1.68
C THR A 78 8.87 6.09 0.35
N SER A 79 8.31 5.27 -0.56
CA SER A 79 7.76 5.72 -1.85
C SER A 79 6.57 4.86 -2.25
N PHE A 80 5.68 5.42 -3.06
CA PHE A 80 4.50 4.71 -3.59
C PHE A 80 4.87 3.57 -4.55
N THR A 81 6.00 3.72 -5.26
CA THR A 81 6.48 2.70 -6.19
C THR A 81 7.10 1.48 -5.50
N ALA A 82 7.46 1.60 -4.21
CA ALA A 82 7.97 0.48 -3.42
C ALA A 82 6.87 -0.51 -3.02
N LEU A 83 5.59 -0.06 -2.99
CA LEU A 83 4.47 -0.91 -2.63
C LEU A 83 4.16 -1.88 -3.79
N THR A 84 4.34 -3.18 -3.53
CA THR A 84 4.11 -4.24 -4.52
C THR A 84 2.85 -5.04 -4.30
N SER A 85 2.31 -5.02 -3.08
CA SER A 85 1.07 -5.71 -2.71
C SER A 85 0.19 -4.79 -1.88
N LEU A 86 -1.11 -4.81 -2.18
CA LEU A 86 -2.11 -4.02 -1.44
C LEU A 86 -3.36 -4.87 -1.22
N ASN A 87 -3.87 -4.86 0.01
CA ASN A 87 -5.13 -5.50 0.36
C ASN A 87 -6.05 -4.52 1.05
N CYS A 88 -7.05 -4.04 0.32
CA CYS A 88 -8.11 -3.14 0.79
C CYS A 88 -9.50 -3.78 0.64
N SER A 89 -9.60 -5.08 0.88
CA SER A 89 -10.87 -5.81 0.80
C SER A 89 -11.84 -5.34 1.90
N HIS A 90 -13.15 -5.33 1.57
CA HIS A 90 -14.25 -4.98 2.51
C HIS A 90 -14.13 -3.58 3.13
N GLY A 91 -13.45 -2.65 2.45
CA GLY A 91 -13.24 -1.27 2.92
C GLY A 91 -14.40 -0.32 2.66
N GLY A 92 -15.39 -0.72 1.87
CA GLY A 92 -16.47 0.16 1.41
C GLY A 92 -16.05 1.13 0.30
N ILE A 93 -14.95 0.87 -0.37
CA ILE A 93 -14.34 1.71 -1.42
C ILE A 93 -15.28 1.83 -2.61
N THR A 94 -15.46 3.05 -3.10
CA THR A 94 -16.35 3.38 -4.22
C THR A 94 -15.59 3.83 -5.47
N THR A 95 -14.45 4.50 -5.29
CA THR A 95 -13.61 4.99 -6.39
C THR A 95 -12.14 4.69 -6.15
N LEU A 96 -11.43 4.44 -7.26
CA LEU A 96 -9.99 4.18 -7.28
C LEU A 96 -9.17 5.44 -7.66
N ALA A 97 -9.80 6.63 -7.65
CA ALA A 97 -9.11 7.87 -7.97
C ALA A 97 -7.88 8.06 -7.05
N GLY A 98 -6.74 8.36 -7.65
CA GLY A 98 -5.47 8.50 -6.94
C GLY A 98 -4.62 7.21 -6.84
N LEU A 99 -5.18 6.02 -7.13
CA LEU A 99 -4.42 4.76 -7.08
C LEU A 99 -3.33 4.68 -8.18
N ALA A 100 -3.45 5.45 -9.25
CA ALA A 100 -2.51 5.46 -10.38
C ALA A 100 -1.06 5.81 -10.01
N GLN A 101 -0.83 6.42 -8.85
CA GLN A 101 0.52 6.76 -8.36
C GLN A 101 1.30 5.54 -7.83
N PHE A 102 0.61 4.43 -7.55
CA PHE A 102 1.18 3.19 -7.00
C PHE A 102 1.62 2.22 -8.11
N THR A 103 2.46 2.68 -9.01
CA THR A 103 2.83 1.96 -10.24
C THR A 103 3.64 0.68 -10.00
N GLY A 104 4.18 0.46 -8.80
CA GLY A 104 4.90 -0.75 -8.42
C GLY A 104 4.01 -1.94 -8.05
N LEU A 105 2.68 -1.74 -7.96
CA LEU A 105 1.75 -2.79 -7.53
C LEU A 105 1.73 -3.95 -8.52
N LYS A 106 1.95 -5.16 -7.98
CA LYS A 106 1.85 -6.45 -8.67
C LYS A 106 0.63 -7.24 -8.22
N SER A 107 0.23 -7.10 -6.98
CA SER A 107 -0.90 -7.79 -6.37
C SER A 107 -1.85 -6.79 -5.73
N LEU A 108 -3.14 -6.83 -6.11
CA LEU A 108 -4.15 -5.90 -5.62
C LEU A 108 -5.43 -6.64 -5.26
N LYS A 109 -5.81 -6.59 -3.98
CA LYS A 109 -7.06 -7.16 -3.47
C LYS A 109 -8.01 -6.04 -3.09
N LEU A 110 -9.17 -6.05 -3.74
CA LEU A 110 -10.25 -5.09 -3.58
C LEU A 110 -11.62 -5.78 -3.44
N SER A 111 -11.62 -7.04 -3.00
CA SER A 111 -12.84 -7.85 -2.82
C SER A 111 -13.84 -7.17 -1.88
N GLY A 112 -15.16 -7.34 -2.14
CA GLY A 112 -16.19 -6.88 -1.23
C GLY A 112 -16.30 -5.36 -1.09
N ASN A 113 -16.09 -4.62 -2.16
CA ASN A 113 -16.21 -3.15 -2.19
C ASN A 113 -17.40 -2.69 -3.07
N GLN A 114 -17.43 -1.43 -3.45
CA GLN A 114 -18.49 -0.85 -4.29
C GLN A 114 -17.95 -0.25 -5.59
N ILE A 115 -16.85 -0.79 -6.09
CA ILE A 115 -16.11 -0.28 -7.24
C ILE A 115 -16.89 -0.56 -8.53
N ARG A 116 -17.03 0.45 -9.38
CA ARG A 116 -17.70 0.35 -10.68
C ARG A 116 -16.76 0.59 -11.85
N ASN A 117 -15.83 1.54 -11.72
CA ASN A 117 -14.97 2.00 -12.81
C ASN A 117 -13.54 1.51 -12.58
N LEU A 118 -13.00 0.83 -13.59
CA LEU A 118 -11.67 0.21 -13.55
C LEU A 118 -10.61 0.97 -14.38
N MET A 119 -10.96 2.10 -15.01
CA MET A 119 -10.05 2.80 -15.92
C MET A 119 -8.72 3.22 -15.29
N VAL A 120 -8.75 3.57 -14.00
CA VAL A 120 -7.53 3.95 -13.26
C VAL A 120 -6.52 2.80 -13.21
N LEU A 121 -7.00 1.55 -13.21
CA LEU A 121 -6.14 0.35 -13.11
C LEU A 121 -5.25 0.18 -14.36
N GLU A 122 -5.63 0.70 -15.52
CA GLU A 122 -4.79 0.63 -16.74
C GLU A 122 -3.41 1.26 -16.54
N ARG A 123 -3.26 2.16 -15.56
CA ARG A 123 -1.99 2.79 -15.22
C ARG A 123 -1.07 1.91 -14.37
N LEU A 124 -1.60 0.85 -13.77
CA LEU A 124 -0.85 -0.09 -12.94
C LEU A 124 -0.22 -1.19 -13.83
N VAL A 125 0.74 -0.78 -14.65
CA VAL A 125 1.32 -1.63 -15.72
C VAL A 125 2.09 -2.86 -15.20
N GLU A 126 2.44 -2.88 -13.91
CA GLU A 126 3.12 -4.01 -13.27
C GLU A 126 2.14 -5.02 -12.65
N LEU A 127 0.82 -4.76 -12.69
CA LEU A 127 -0.16 -5.60 -12.00
C LEU A 127 -0.27 -6.98 -12.65
N GLU A 128 -0.08 -8.02 -11.84
CA GLU A 128 -0.11 -9.43 -12.23
C GLU A 128 -1.34 -10.18 -11.68
N ALA A 129 -1.81 -9.78 -10.49
CA ALA A 129 -2.95 -10.42 -9.83
C ALA A 129 -3.92 -9.38 -9.26
N LEU A 130 -5.21 -9.55 -9.58
CA LEU A 130 -6.28 -8.62 -9.21
C LEU A 130 -7.52 -9.37 -8.75
N TRP A 131 -8.00 -9.05 -7.55
CA TRP A 131 -9.26 -9.55 -7.00
C TRP A 131 -10.24 -8.40 -6.87
N LEU A 132 -11.35 -8.52 -7.56
CA LEU A 132 -12.46 -7.56 -7.62
C LEU A 132 -13.81 -8.26 -7.37
N ASP A 133 -13.77 -9.46 -6.79
CA ASP A 133 -14.96 -10.20 -6.45
C ASP A 133 -15.88 -9.38 -5.52
N ASP A 134 -17.19 -9.61 -5.64
CA ASP A 134 -18.22 -8.93 -4.85
C ASP A 134 -18.13 -7.39 -4.92
N ASN A 135 -18.06 -6.86 -6.13
CA ASN A 135 -18.06 -5.43 -6.42
C ASN A 135 -19.27 -5.04 -7.31
N LYS A 136 -19.24 -3.84 -7.87
CA LYS A 136 -20.26 -3.30 -8.78
C LYS A 136 -19.71 -3.03 -10.18
N VAL A 137 -18.72 -3.79 -10.60
CA VAL A 137 -18.06 -3.65 -11.91
C VAL A 137 -19.07 -3.93 -13.03
N ILE A 138 -19.06 -3.07 -14.06
CA ILE A 138 -19.91 -3.23 -15.24
C ILE A 138 -19.05 -3.59 -16.45
N ASP A 139 -18.00 -2.80 -16.71
CA ASP A 139 -17.10 -2.97 -17.87
C ASP A 139 -15.75 -3.57 -17.43
N PRO A 140 -15.42 -4.80 -17.85
CA PRO A 140 -14.14 -5.45 -17.52
C PRO A 140 -13.02 -5.09 -18.50
N ILE A 141 -13.30 -4.40 -19.61
CA ILE A 141 -12.35 -4.15 -20.70
C ILE A 141 -11.05 -3.48 -20.23
N PRO A 142 -11.07 -2.46 -19.33
CA PRO A 142 -9.84 -1.83 -18.87
C PRO A 142 -8.83 -2.85 -18.30
N VAL A 143 -9.27 -3.80 -17.49
CA VAL A 143 -8.38 -4.80 -16.89
C VAL A 143 -8.04 -5.94 -17.84
N LEU A 144 -8.91 -6.28 -18.79
CA LEU A 144 -8.63 -7.29 -19.80
C LEU A 144 -7.54 -6.86 -20.80
N ARG A 145 -7.37 -5.54 -21.00
CA ARG A 145 -6.30 -4.97 -21.84
C ARG A 145 -4.92 -4.96 -21.17
N MET A 146 -4.85 -5.11 -19.87
CA MET A 146 -3.59 -5.07 -19.12
C MET A 146 -2.77 -6.33 -19.38
N THR A 147 -1.61 -6.18 -20.01
CA THR A 147 -0.84 -7.30 -20.58
C THR A 147 -0.17 -8.20 -19.55
N LYS A 148 0.10 -7.70 -18.34
CA LYS A 148 0.78 -8.46 -17.28
C LYS A 148 -0.17 -9.22 -16.37
N ILE A 149 -1.47 -8.91 -16.36
CA ILE A 149 -2.43 -9.64 -15.52
C ILE A 149 -2.48 -11.11 -15.93
N ARG A 150 -2.28 -11.98 -14.95
CA ARG A 150 -2.33 -13.44 -15.05
C ARG A 150 -3.48 -14.05 -14.24
N GLN A 151 -3.88 -13.36 -13.17
CA GLN A 151 -4.99 -13.77 -12.32
C GLN A 151 -5.97 -12.62 -12.13
N LEU A 152 -7.25 -12.87 -12.41
CA LEU A 152 -8.33 -11.89 -12.31
C LEU A 152 -9.57 -12.55 -11.74
N ASP A 153 -10.07 -12.04 -10.62
CA ASP A 153 -11.34 -12.46 -10.05
C ASP A 153 -12.37 -11.35 -10.18
N LEU A 154 -13.44 -11.62 -10.92
CA LEU A 154 -14.59 -10.73 -11.13
C LEU A 154 -15.89 -11.38 -10.65
N SER A 155 -15.83 -12.51 -9.92
CA SER A 155 -17.02 -13.16 -9.38
C SER A 155 -17.86 -12.20 -8.53
N GLY A 156 -19.16 -12.50 -8.37
CA GLY A 156 -20.05 -11.66 -7.57
C GLY A 156 -20.43 -10.29 -8.16
N ASN A 157 -19.85 -9.86 -9.31
CA ASN A 157 -20.23 -8.64 -9.99
C ASN A 157 -21.49 -8.85 -10.85
N VAL A 158 -22.66 -8.69 -10.24
CA VAL A 158 -23.96 -9.07 -10.83
C VAL A 158 -24.33 -8.31 -12.10
N SER A 159 -23.76 -7.12 -12.31
CA SER A 159 -24.00 -6.26 -13.47
C SER A 159 -22.88 -6.30 -14.51
N LEU A 160 -21.93 -7.24 -14.39
CA LEU A 160 -20.79 -7.32 -15.29
C LEU A 160 -21.23 -7.62 -16.72
N GLN A 161 -20.75 -6.85 -17.68
CA GLN A 161 -20.87 -7.19 -19.10
C GLN A 161 -19.92 -8.34 -19.40
N CYS A 162 -20.47 -9.46 -19.84
CA CYS A 162 -19.68 -10.68 -20.08
C CYS A 162 -18.70 -10.44 -21.23
N PRO A 163 -17.39 -10.61 -20.99
CA PRO A 163 -16.39 -10.45 -22.03
C PRO A 163 -16.54 -11.54 -23.10
N ALA A 164 -16.30 -11.19 -24.35
CA ALA A 164 -16.24 -12.18 -25.43
C ALA A 164 -15.01 -13.10 -25.26
N PRO A 165 -15.09 -14.37 -25.69
CA PRO A 165 -13.93 -15.27 -25.63
C PRO A 165 -12.67 -14.74 -26.31
N THR A 166 -12.84 -13.92 -27.34
CA THR A 166 -11.74 -13.26 -28.08
C THR A 166 -11.03 -12.16 -27.30
N GLU A 167 -11.66 -11.65 -26.24
CA GLU A 167 -11.09 -10.62 -25.36
C GLU A 167 -10.25 -11.24 -24.23
N MET A 168 -10.37 -12.54 -24.02
CA MET A 168 -9.66 -13.28 -22.99
C MET A 168 -8.36 -13.85 -23.51
N ARG A 169 -7.25 -13.59 -22.85
CA ARG A 169 -5.93 -14.11 -23.22
C ARG A 169 -5.74 -15.53 -22.70
N PRO A 170 -5.05 -16.44 -23.45
CA PRO A 170 -4.87 -17.82 -23.04
C PRO A 170 -4.15 -18.01 -21.68
N GLN A 171 -3.30 -17.05 -21.29
CA GLN A 171 -2.55 -17.13 -20.03
C GLN A 171 -3.27 -16.47 -18.85
N LEU A 172 -4.44 -15.86 -19.08
CA LEU A 172 -5.22 -15.23 -18.03
C LEU A 172 -6.11 -16.25 -17.34
N VAL A 173 -5.85 -16.48 -16.07
CA VAL A 173 -6.78 -17.20 -15.19
C VAL A 173 -7.85 -16.23 -14.72
N ILE A 174 -9.07 -16.37 -15.22
CA ILE A 174 -10.17 -15.47 -14.90
C ILE A 174 -11.31 -16.22 -14.24
N THR A 175 -11.85 -15.66 -13.16
CA THR A 175 -13.09 -16.09 -12.52
C THR A 175 -14.18 -15.06 -12.86
N LEU A 176 -15.25 -15.52 -13.51
CA LEU A 176 -16.39 -14.69 -13.91
C LEU A 176 -17.62 -14.98 -13.07
N PRO A 177 -18.57 -14.03 -12.96
CA PRO A 177 -19.89 -14.26 -12.37
C PRO A 177 -20.64 -15.41 -13.06
N GLU A 178 -21.59 -16.01 -12.35
CA GLU A 178 -22.32 -17.18 -12.86
C GLU A 178 -23.04 -16.91 -14.19
N HIS A 179 -23.63 -15.70 -14.33
CA HIS A 179 -24.34 -15.32 -15.56
C HIS A 179 -23.43 -15.17 -16.79
N CYS A 180 -22.11 -15.12 -16.62
CA CYS A 180 -21.11 -15.05 -17.69
C CYS A 180 -20.47 -16.42 -18.00
N ARG A 181 -20.83 -17.48 -17.30
CA ARG A 181 -20.30 -18.82 -17.60
C ARG A 181 -21.06 -19.43 -18.79
N PRO A 182 -20.36 -20.01 -19.76
CA PRO A 182 -21.06 -20.75 -20.82
C PRO A 182 -21.85 -21.92 -20.19
N SER A 183 -23.11 -22.05 -20.58
CA SER A 183 -24.00 -23.16 -20.22
C SER A 183 -23.55 -24.48 -20.85
#